data_3d71cec739d26c4b7ec659d6df117324
#
_entry.id   3d71cec739d26c4b7ec659d6df117324
#
_cell.length_a   1.000
_cell.length_b   1.000
_cell.length_c   1.000
_cell.angle_alpha   90.00
_cell.angle_beta   90.00
_cell.angle_gamma   90.00
#
_symmetry.space_group_name_H-M   'P 1'
#
loop_
_entity.id
_entity.type
_entity.pdbx_description
1 polymer ?
#
loop_
_entity_poly.entity_id
_entity_poly.type
_entity_poly.pdbx_seq_one_letter_code
_entity_poly.pdbx_strand_id
1 'polypeptide(L)'
;MGAIRAVIFDVDGTLVDSNDQHARAWVEALAEYGYKVPVEQVRPLIGMGGDKVLPILTGLSAAEPKGKRIAERRDAIFADKYLPQVRPLPGARDLLLGLKGDGLKLAVASSSGKGLLKRLLNIVGAPDVFEKTASGDDAEDSKPAPDIVHAALENLQGPPGAVAMIGDTPYDVEAARRAKVQPIAFRSGGWKDEDLKGAIEIYDGPLDLLQHLDESAIAPAAFQTSGVRRARG
;
A
#
# COMPACT_ATOMS: atom_id res chain seq x y z
N MET A 1 2.61 -23.44 -8.06
CA MET A 1 2.62 -22.49 -6.93
C MET A 1 1.65 -23.01 -5.88
N GLY A 2 1.93 -22.88 -4.58
CA GLY A 2 0.97 -23.24 -3.52
C GLY A 2 -0.18 -22.23 -3.47
N ALA A 3 -1.35 -22.66 -2.94
CA ALA A 3 -2.49 -21.76 -2.76
C ALA A 3 -2.13 -20.59 -1.83
N ILE A 4 -2.53 -19.38 -2.18
CA ILE A 4 -2.37 -18.19 -1.33
C ILE A 4 -3.31 -18.33 -0.13
N ARG A 5 -2.79 -18.03 1.06
CA ARG A 5 -3.49 -18.15 2.35
C ARG A 5 -3.58 -16.84 3.13
N ALA A 6 -2.81 -15.86 2.71
CA ALA A 6 -2.79 -14.55 3.34
C ALA A 6 -2.51 -13.46 2.31
N VAL A 7 -3.00 -12.25 2.59
CA VAL A 7 -2.79 -11.08 1.75
C VAL A 7 -2.29 -9.93 2.61
N ILE A 8 -1.19 -9.32 2.16
CA ILE A 8 -0.66 -8.07 2.70
C ILE A 8 -1.14 -6.94 1.79
N PHE A 9 -1.71 -5.89 2.37
CA PHE A 9 -2.14 -4.71 1.63
C PHE A 9 -1.22 -3.52 1.92
N ASP A 10 -0.82 -2.81 0.89
CA ASP A 10 -0.51 -1.40 1.02
C ASP A 10 -1.80 -0.61 1.26
N VAL A 11 -1.71 0.69 1.58
CA VAL A 11 -2.89 1.50 1.95
C VAL A 11 -3.08 2.69 1.01
N ASP A 12 -2.04 3.54 0.89
CA ASP A 12 -2.10 4.78 0.14
C ASP A 12 -2.07 4.50 -1.37
N GLY A 13 -3.15 4.86 -2.09
CA GLY A 13 -3.32 4.49 -3.50
C GLY A 13 -3.82 3.06 -3.75
N THR A 14 -3.84 2.23 -2.71
CA THR A 14 -4.27 0.81 -2.77
C THR A 14 -5.66 0.60 -2.16
N LEU A 15 -5.90 1.07 -0.95
CA LEU A 15 -7.20 1.00 -0.25
C LEU A 15 -7.89 2.36 -0.15
N VAL A 16 -7.12 3.44 -0.16
CA VAL A 16 -7.60 4.82 -0.12
C VAL A 16 -6.97 5.64 -1.24
N ASP A 17 -7.72 6.60 -1.77
CA ASP A 17 -7.24 7.57 -2.76
C ASP A 17 -6.56 8.73 -2.03
N SER A 18 -5.24 8.65 -1.86
CA SER A 18 -4.44 9.58 -1.05
C SER A 18 -3.13 10.04 -1.68
N ASN A 19 -2.71 9.44 -2.79
CA ASN A 19 -1.38 9.69 -3.37
C ASN A 19 -1.17 11.16 -3.77
N ASP A 20 -2.16 11.78 -4.40
CA ASP A 20 -2.08 13.20 -4.80
C ASP A 20 -2.05 14.13 -3.58
N GLN A 21 -2.80 13.78 -2.54
CA GLN A 21 -2.82 14.51 -1.28
C GLN A 21 -1.46 14.44 -0.58
N HIS A 22 -0.81 13.28 -0.58
CA HIS A 22 0.55 13.12 -0.05
C HIS A 22 1.55 13.96 -0.86
N ALA A 23 1.48 13.92 -2.19
CA ALA A 23 2.37 14.71 -3.04
C ALA A 23 2.23 16.22 -2.79
N ARG A 24 0.99 16.70 -2.68
CA ARG A 24 0.72 18.13 -2.36
C ARG A 24 1.22 18.52 -0.98
N ALA A 25 1.04 17.67 0.04
CA ALA A 25 1.56 17.93 1.37
C ALA A 25 3.09 18.07 1.38
N TRP A 26 3.79 17.24 0.61
CA TRP A 26 5.24 17.37 0.42
C TRP A 26 5.61 18.69 -0.25
N VAL A 27 4.93 19.06 -1.35
CA VAL A 27 5.19 20.33 -2.06
C VAL A 27 5.05 21.52 -1.11
N GLU A 28 3.98 21.57 -0.32
CA GLU A 28 3.73 22.66 0.62
C GLU A 28 4.78 22.70 1.73
N ALA A 29 5.08 21.55 2.34
CA ALA A 29 6.10 21.49 3.38
C ALA A 29 7.48 21.94 2.85
N LEU A 30 7.88 21.46 1.68
CA LEU A 30 9.14 21.83 1.05
C LEU A 30 9.21 23.33 0.73
N ALA A 31 8.11 23.91 0.25
CA ALA A 31 8.03 25.34 -0.06
C ALA A 31 8.25 26.24 1.17
N GLU A 32 7.73 25.85 2.34
CA GLU A 32 7.94 26.58 3.61
C GLU A 32 9.43 26.62 4.03
N TYR A 33 10.24 25.65 3.56
CA TYR A 33 11.68 25.58 3.84
C TYR A 33 12.55 26.04 2.66
N GLY A 34 11.94 26.70 1.65
CA GLY A 34 12.63 27.31 0.53
C GLY A 34 12.91 26.39 -0.67
N TYR A 35 12.40 25.17 -0.67
CA TYR A 35 12.50 24.26 -1.81
C TYR A 35 11.31 24.42 -2.74
N LYS A 36 11.57 24.73 -4.02
CA LYS A 36 10.52 24.83 -5.05
C LYS A 36 10.52 23.56 -5.89
N VAL A 37 9.70 22.59 -5.50
CA VAL A 37 9.57 21.30 -6.18
C VAL A 37 8.17 21.19 -6.77
N PRO A 38 8.02 20.97 -8.09
CA PRO A 38 6.71 20.78 -8.70
C PRO A 38 6.12 19.42 -8.29
N VAL A 39 4.79 19.34 -8.27
CA VAL A 39 4.08 18.13 -7.83
C VAL A 39 4.41 16.91 -8.72
N GLU A 40 4.68 17.14 -9.99
CA GLU A 40 5.05 16.12 -10.98
C GLU A 40 6.37 15.41 -10.65
N GLN A 41 7.27 16.05 -9.89
CA GLN A 41 8.50 15.44 -9.40
C GLN A 41 8.28 14.68 -8.08
N VAL A 42 7.31 15.08 -7.29
CA VAL A 42 7.00 14.45 -6.01
C VAL A 42 6.11 13.23 -6.19
N ARG A 43 5.09 13.33 -7.04
CA ARG A 43 4.04 12.32 -7.22
C ARG A 43 4.59 10.90 -7.52
N PRO A 44 5.60 10.73 -8.41
CA PRO A 44 6.19 9.43 -8.67
C PRO A 44 6.95 8.82 -7.48
N LEU A 45 7.28 9.60 -6.44
CA LEU A 45 7.99 9.13 -5.26
C LEU A 45 7.04 8.66 -4.15
N ILE A 46 5.73 8.93 -4.28
CA ILE A 46 4.75 8.47 -3.31
C ILE A 46 4.63 6.94 -3.38
N GLY A 47 4.62 6.31 -2.22
CA GLY A 47 4.77 4.87 -2.03
C GLY A 47 6.08 4.52 -1.31
N MET A 48 7.14 5.31 -1.50
CA MET A 48 8.32 5.28 -0.64
C MET A 48 8.06 6.03 0.67
N GLY A 49 8.85 5.74 1.70
CA GLY A 49 8.83 6.52 2.94
C GLY A 49 9.55 7.86 2.82
N GLY A 50 9.32 8.74 3.79
CA GLY A 50 9.95 10.06 3.84
C GLY A 50 11.47 10.01 3.93
N ASP A 51 12.05 8.94 4.44
CA ASP A 51 13.49 8.64 4.49
C ASP A 51 14.12 8.59 3.10
N LYS A 52 13.37 8.24 2.08
CA LYS A 52 13.81 8.18 0.67
C LYS A 52 13.34 9.39 -0.14
N VAL A 53 12.09 9.82 0.07
CA VAL A 53 11.52 10.97 -0.66
C VAL A 53 12.31 12.26 -0.39
N LEU A 54 12.62 12.55 0.87
CA LEU A 54 13.25 13.80 1.24
C LEU A 54 14.68 13.95 0.67
N PRO A 55 15.58 12.94 0.76
CA PRO A 55 16.91 13.02 0.15
C PRO A 55 16.86 13.18 -1.37
N ILE A 56 15.94 12.51 -2.05
CA ILE A 56 15.79 12.63 -3.51
C ILE A 56 15.43 14.06 -3.90
N LEU A 57 14.53 14.71 -3.16
CA LEU A 57 14.03 16.04 -3.50
C LEU A 57 14.93 17.19 -3.02
N THR A 58 15.74 16.98 -1.98
CA THR A 58 16.46 18.08 -1.31
C THR A 58 17.94 17.83 -1.05
N GLY A 59 18.38 16.57 -1.13
CA GLY A 59 19.71 16.14 -0.69
C GLY A 59 19.86 16.03 0.84
N LEU A 60 18.82 16.36 1.63
CA LEU A 60 18.87 16.29 3.09
C LEU A 60 18.50 14.88 3.57
N SER A 61 19.21 14.40 4.58
CA SER A 61 18.76 13.21 5.31
C SER A 61 17.52 13.50 6.17
N ALA A 62 16.58 12.57 6.23
CA ALA A 62 15.44 12.64 7.15
C ALA A 62 15.87 12.60 8.63
N ALA A 63 17.07 12.09 8.94
CA ALA A 63 17.63 12.07 10.28
C ALA A 63 18.23 13.43 10.71
N GLU A 64 18.55 14.30 9.75
CA GLU A 64 19.09 15.64 10.06
C GLU A 64 18.02 16.56 10.65
N PRO A 65 18.38 17.52 11.53
CA PRO A 65 17.40 18.39 12.20
C PRO A 65 16.47 19.15 11.24
N LYS A 66 16.99 19.60 10.09
CA LYS A 66 16.18 20.29 9.07
C LYS A 66 15.27 19.30 8.35
N GLY A 67 15.79 18.13 7.97
CA GLY A 67 15.02 17.08 7.31
C GLY A 67 13.87 16.59 8.17
N LYS A 68 14.13 16.33 9.45
CA LYS A 68 13.11 15.93 10.42
C LYS A 68 11.99 16.96 10.52
N ARG A 69 12.31 18.26 10.64
CA ARG A 69 11.28 19.33 10.68
C ARG A 69 10.43 19.39 9.41
N ILE A 70 11.03 19.17 8.23
CA ILE A 70 10.28 19.13 6.96
C ILE A 70 9.32 17.94 6.96
N ALA A 71 9.77 16.75 7.38
CA ALA A 71 8.93 15.55 7.44
C ALA A 71 7.77 15.72 8.44
N GLU A 72 8.05 16.22 9.65
CA GLU A 72 7.03 16.52 10.66
C GLU A 72 6.02 17.57 10.13
N ARG A 73 6.49 18.60 9.43
CA ARG A 73 5.62 19.62 8.83
C ARG A 73 4.72 19.04 7.74
N ARG A 74 5.28 18.16 6.88
CA ARG A 74 4.49 17.44 5.88
C ARG A 74 3.40 16.61 6.51
N ASP A 75 3.70 15.89 7.59
CA ASP A 75 2.71 15.08 8.31
C ASP A 75 1.59 15.95 8.89
N ALA A 76 1.92 17.10 9.48
CA ALA A 76 0.94 18.04 10.00
C ALA A 76 0.05 18.60 8.86
N ILE A 77 0.64 19.05 7.74
CA ILE A 77 -0.13 19.54 6.57
C ILE A 77 -1.05 18.45 6.05
N PHE A 78 -0.56 17.22 5.90
CA PHE A 78 -1.38 16.13 5.43
C PHE A 78 -2.56 15.85 6.38
N ALA A 79 -2.27 15.73 7.67
CA ALA A 79 -3.26 15.41 8.69
C ALA A 79 -4.37 16.47 8.80
N ASP A 80 -4.03 17.75 8.70
CA ASP A 80 -4.95 18.86 8.92
C ASP A 80 -5.71 19.23 7.65
N LYS A 81 -5.00 19.28 6.50
CA LYS A 81 -5.57 19.83 5.26
C LYS A 81 -6.07 18.75 4.30
N TYR A 82 -5.35 17.66 4.16
CA TYR A 82 -5.58 16.68 3.11
C TYR A 82 -6.32 15.42 3.56
N LEU A 83 -6.03 14.91 4.74
CA LEU A 83 -6.68 13.70 5.25
C LEU A 83 -8.22 13.78 5.31
N PRO A 84 -8.87 14.93 5.60
CA PRO A 84 -10.33 15.06 5.51
C PRO A 84 -10.90 14.88 4.08
N GLN A 85 -10.05 14.97 3.07
CA GLN A 85 -10.42 14.80 1.65
C GLN A 85 -10.25 13.36 1.17
N VAL A 86 -9.47 12.55 1.88
CA VAL A 86 -9.20 11.15 1.51
C VAL A 86 -10.49 10.33 1.55
N ARG A 87 -10.67 9.48 0.56
CA ARG A 87 -11.82 8.57 0.43
C ARG A 87 -11.32 7.15 0.19
N PRO A 88 -12.08 6.13 0.59
CA PRO A 88 -11.75 4.76 0.21
C PRO A 88 -11.86 4.60 -1.30
N LEU A 89 -10.97 3.80 -1.87
CA LEU A 89 -11.12 3.39 -3.27
C LEU A 89 -12.37 2.52 -3.44
N PRO A 90 -13.04 2.59 -4.60
CA PRO A 90 -14.21 1.76 -4.88
C PRO A 90 -13.93 0.27 -4.64
N GLY A 91 -14.82 -0.40 -3.92
CA GLY A 91 -14.70 -1.83 -3.61
C GLY A 91 -13.69 -2.21 -2.51
N ALA A 92 -12.88 -1.27 -1.99
CA ALA A 92 -11.82 -1.58 -1.02
C ALA A 92 -12.37 -2.29 0.23
N ARG A 93 -13.42 -1.75 0.84
CA ARG A 93 -14.05 -2.35 2.02
C ARG A 93 -14.61 -3.74 1.72
N ASP A 94 -15.33 -3.88 0.62
CA ASP A 94 -16.01 -5.13 0.27
C ASP A 94 -15.01 -6.22 -0.11
N LEU A 95 -13.91 -5.86 -0.79
CA LEU A 95 -12.79 -6.77 -1.05
C LEU A 95 -12.20 -7.31 0.25
N LEU A 96 -11.90 -6.44 1.22
CA LEU A 96 -11.33 -6.86 2.51
C LEU A 96 -12.27 -7.80 3.26
N LEU A 97 -13.56 -7.46 3.34
CA LEU A 97 -14.57 -8.29 4.01
C LEU A 97 -14.77 -9.63 3.30
N GLY A 98 -14.78 -9.65 1.97
CA GLY A 98 -14.87 -10.86 1.16
C GLY A 98 -13.71 -11.80 1.42
N LEU A 99 -12.47 -11.31 1.29
CA LEU A 99 -11.26 -12.11 1.53
C LEU A 99 -11.19 -12.66 2.96
N LYS A 100 -11.58 -11.84 3.96
CA LYS A 100 -11.67 -12.30 5.36
C LYS A 100 -12.75 -13.37 5.53
N GLY A 101 -13.91 -13.18 4.91
CA GLY A 101 -15.01 -14.15 4.91
C GLY A 101 -14.63 -15.49 4.24
N ASP A 102 -13.78 -15.44 3.24
CA ASP A 102 -13.22 -16.62 2.55
C ASP A 102 -12.06 -17.28 3.34
N GLY A 103 -11.73 -16.78 4.53
CA GLY A 103 -10.78 -17.37 5.45
C GLY A 103 -9.32 -16.98 5.22
N LEU A 104 -9.03 -15.99 4.34
CA LEU A 104 -7.68 -15.49 4.19
C LEU A 104 -7.28 -14.62 5.40
N LYS A 105 -6.02 -14.71 5.80
CA LYS A 105 -5.44 -13.79 6.78
C LYS A 105 -5.03 -12.51 6.09
N LEU A 106 -5.39 -11.37 6.68
CA LEU A 106 -5.08 -10.07 6.11
C LEU A 106 -4.10 -9.31 7.01
N ALA A 107 -3.12 -8.66 6.38
CA ALA A 107 -2.17 -7.77 7.04
C ALA A 107 -1.98 -6.49 6.24
N VAL A 108 -1.35 -5.50 6.85
CA VAL A 108 -1.01 -4.22 6.23
C VAL A 108 0.50 -4.01 6.27
N ALA A 109 1.04 -3.44 5.18
CA ALA A 109 2.41 -2.95 5.07
C ALA A 109 2.42 -1.55 4.44
N SER A 110 2.36 -0.50 5.26
CA SER A 110 2.29 0.89 4.82
C SER A 110 3.52 1.69 5.24
N SER A 111 4.05 2.53 4.34
CA SER A 111 5.12 3.49 4.65
C SER A 111 4.66 4.66 5.55
N SER A 112 3.36 4.79 5.80
CA SER A 112 2.81 5.79 6.72
C SER A 112 3.12 5.45 8.17
N GLY A 113 3.38 6.47 9.01
CA GLY A 113 3.56 6.28 10.45
C GLY A 113 2.27 5.76 11.12
N LYS A 114 2.42 5.08 12.25
CA LYS A 114 1.36 4.34 12.96
C LYS A 114 0.09 5.15 13.24
N GLY A 115 0.25 6.42 13.64
CA GLY A 115 -0.88 7.30 13.93
C GLY A 115 -1.72 7.63 12.70
N LEU A 116 -1.07 7.89 11.57
CA LEU A 116 -1.73 8.15 10.30
C LEU A 116 -2.36 6.88 9.72
N LEU A 117 -1.62 5.76 9.73
CA LEU A 117 -2.11 4.47 9.27
C LEU A 117 -3.45 4.09 9.93
N LYS A 118 -3.56 4.25 11.25
CA LYS A 118 -4.83 3.99 11.97
C LYS A 118 -5.99 4.84 11.44
N ARG A 119 -5.73 6.12 11.13
CA ARG A 119 -6.76 7.03 10.58
C ARG A 119 -7.18 6.60 9.17
N LEU A 120 -6.22 6.22 8.32
CA LEU A 120 -6.48 5.74 6.95
C LEU A 120 -7.30 4.45 6.96
N LEU A 121 -6.98 3.48 7.81
CA LEU A 121 -7.75 2.24 7.93
C LEU A 121 -9.18 2.48 8.43
N ASN A 122 -9.39 3.47 9.30
CA ASN A 122 -10.74 3.88 9.70
C ASN A 122 -11.54 4.48 8.52
N ILE A 123 -10.89 5.19 7.59
CA ILE A 123 -11.53 5.71 6.38
C ILE A 123 -12.00 4.55 5.48
N VAL A 124 -11.22 3.48 5.36
CA VAL A 124 -11.63 2.26 4.61
C VAL A 124 -12.88 1.62 5.23
N GLY A 125 -13.08 1.76 6.54
CA GLY A 125 -14.26 1.25 7.26
C GLY A 125 -14.24 -0.24 7.57
N ALA A 126 -13.06 -0.86 7.60
CA ALA A 126 -12.85 -2.26 8.00
C ALA A 126 -11.53 -2.46 8.75
N PRO A 127 -11.23 -1.66 9.81
CA PRO A 127 -9.93 -1.73 10.48
C PRO A 127 -9.68 -3.06 11.20
N ASP A 128 -10.74 -3.75 11.63
CA ASP A 128 -10.66 -4.96 12.46
C ASP A 128 -10.46 -6.26 11.65
N VAL A 129 -10.38 -6.18 10.32
CA VAL A 129 -10.14 -7.39 9.48
C VAL A 129 -8.69 -7.84 9.49
N PHE A 130 -7.76 -6.96 9.87
CA PHE A 130 -6.33 -7.23 9.79
C PHE A 130 -5.80 -7.94 11.03
N GLU A 131 -5.05 -9.03 10.82
CA GLU A 131 -4.32 -9.76 11.87
C GLU A 131 -3.10 -8.94 12.37
N LYS A 132 -2.47 -8.20 11.46
CA LYS A 132 -1.28 -7.38 11.71
C LYS A 132 -1.34 -6.10 10.87
N THR A 133 -0.91 -5.00 11.47
CA THR A 133 -0.61 -3.76 10.75
C THR A 133 0.86 -3.42 10.97
N ALA A 134 1.66 -3.39 9.90
CA ALA A 134 3.01 -2.87 9.89
C ALA A 134 2.99 -1.45 9.30
N SER A 135 3.56 -0.52 10.03
CA SER A 135 3.67 0.91 9.70
C SER A 135 5.12 1.28 9.36
N GLY A 136 5.36 2.46 8.83
CA GLY A 136 6.70 2.95 8.60
C GLY A 136 7.59 2.96 9.86
N ASP A 137 6.98 3.00 11.05
CA ASP A 137 7.70 2.97 12.33
C ASP A 137 8.23 1.56 12.68
N ASP A 138 7.78 0.51 11.98
CA ASP A 138 8.15 -0.89 12.21
C ASP A 138 9.22 -1.40 11.21
N ALA A 139 9.77 -0.53 10.36
CA ALA A 139 10.77 -0.84 9.35
C ALA A 139 12.01 0.06 9.49
N GLU A 140 13.20 -0.50 9.31
CA GLU A 140 14.45 0.28 9.28
C GLU A 140 14.56 1.05 7.96
N ASP A 141 14.27 0.39 6.86
CA ASP A 141 14.24 0.94 5.50
C ASP A 141 12.84 0.87 4.89
N SER A 142 12.40 1.99 4.30
CA SER A 142 11.12 2.04 3.60
C SER A 142 11.17 1.35 2.21
N LYS A 143 9.99 1.10 1.61
CA LYS A 143 9.87 0.57 0.24
C LYS A 143 10.77 1.34 -0.74
N PRO A 144 11.45 0.66 -1.66
CA PRO A 144 11.33 -0.72 -2.09
C PRO A 144 12.14 -1.74 -1.28
N ALA A 145 12.65 -1.40 -0.08
CA ALA A 145 13.22 -2.39 0.83
C ALA A 145 12.11 -3.32 1.36
N PRO A 146 12.43 -4.59 1.68
CA PRO A 146 11.43 -5.58 2.07
C PRO A 146 11.03 -5.51 3.55
N ASP A 147 11.62 -4.62 4.35
CA ASP A 147 11.54 -4.59 5.80
C ASP A 147 10.10 -4.52 6.31
N ILE A 148 9.30 -3.62 5.73
CA ILE A 148 7.89 -3.46 6.10
C ILE A 148 7.06 -4.72 5.75
N VAL A 149 7.43 -5.41 4.67
CA VAL A 149 6.77 -6.67 4.27
C VAL A 149 7.15 -7.78 5.23
N HIS A 150 8.43 -7.85 5.67
CA HIS A 150 8.88 -8.80 6.69
C HIS A 150 8.15 -8.57 8.01
N ALA A 151 8.03 -7.30 8.45
CA ALA A 151 7.27 -6.95 9.65
C ALA A 151 5.79 -7.39 9.56
N ALA A 152 5.16 -7.25 8.37
CA ALA A 152 3.80 -7.73 8.16
C ALA A 152 3.69 -9.27 8.17
N LEU A 153 4.72 -9.99 7.69
CA LEU A 153 4.77 -11.45 7.66
C LEU A 153 4.87 -12.12 9.03
N GLU A 154 5.45 -11.46 10.04
CA GLU A 154 5.78 -12.06 11.34
C GLU A 154 4.62 -12.82 12.01
N ASN A 155 3.37 -12.37 11.82
CA ASN A 155 2.19 -12.98 12.41
C ASN A 155 1.30 -13.72 11.38
N LEU A 156 1.70 -13.72 10.11
CA LEU A 156 1.02 -14.50 9.07
C LEU A 156 1.65 -15.90 9.05
N GLN A 157 0.91 -16.89 9.50
CA GLN A 157 1.40 -18.28 9.48
C GLN A 157 1.52 -18.80 8.04
N GLY A 158 2.68 -19.32 7.67
CA GLY A 158 2.92 -19.93 6.37
C GLY A 158 4.19 -19.39 5.68
N PRO A 159 4.65 -20.08 4.62
CA PRO A 159 5.82 -19.62 3.87
C PRO A 159 5.47 -18.36 3.06
N PRO A 160 6.44 -17.45 2.83
CA PRO A 160 6.21 -16.22 2.03
C PRO A 160 5.56 -16.47 0.66
N GLY A 161 5.89 -17.60 0.00
CA GLY A 161 5.30 -17.98 -1.29
C GLY A 161 3.80 -18.33 -1.26
N ALA A 162 3.20 -18.47 -0.06
CA ALA A 162 1.75 -18.62 0.14
C ALA A 162 1.08 -17.29 0.57
N VAL A 163 1.79 -16.17 0.43
CA VAL A 163 1.29 -14.83 0.74
C VAL A 163 1.34 -13.98 -0.52
N ALA A 164 0.27 -13.24 -0.80
CA ALA A 164 0.26 -12.18 -1.80
C ALA A 164 0.44 -10.81 -1.13
N MET A 165 1.07 -9.87 -1.83
CA MET A 165 1.06 -8.46 -1.46
C MET A 165 0.39 -7.66 -2.57
N ILE A 166 -0.58 -6.84 -2.20
CA ILE A 166 -1.30 -5.94 -3.10
C ILE A 166 -0.83 -4.51 -2.83
N GLY A 167 -0.37 -3.83 -3.88
CA GLY A 167 0.06 -2.44 -3.83
C GLY A 167 -0.19 -1.74 -5.17
N ASP A 168 0.00 -0.42 -5.22
CA ASP A 168 -0.28 0.40 -6.40
C ASP A 168 0.98 0.99 -7.05
N THR A 169 2.17 0.68 -6.52
CA THR A 169 3.43 1.25 -6.99
C THR A 169 4.46 0.18 -7.37
N PRO A 170 5.45 0.53 -8.23
CA PRO A 170 6.61 -0.34 -8.48
C PRO A 170 7.41 -0.65 -7.21
N TYR A 171 7.36 0.22 -6.20
CA TYR A 171 8.03 0.02 -4.92
C TYR A 171 7.42 -1.12 -4.11
N ASP A 172 6.09 -1.29 -4.18
CA ASP A 172 5.37 -2.42 -3.58
C ASP A 172 5.74 -3.73 -4.26
N VAL A 173 5.72 -3.73 -5.58
CA VAL A 173 6.09 -4.90 -6.39
C VAL A 173 7.50 -5.35 -6.06
N GLU A 174 8.46 -4.42 -5.99
CA GLU A 174 9.84 -4.75 -5.68
C GLU A 174 10.03 -5.20 -4.22
N ALA A 175 9.39 -4.53 -3.24
CA ALA A 175 9.43 -4.93 -1.83
C ALA A 175 8.88 -6.35 -1.65
N ALA A 176 7.73 -6.67 -2.26
CA ALA A 176 7.13 -8.00 -2.22
C ALA A 176 8.06 -9.06 -2.83
N ARG A 177 8.65 -8.79 -4.01
CA ARG A 177 9.59 -9.71 -4.66
C ARG A 177 10.82 -10.00 -3.81
N ARG A 178 11.41 -8.95 -3.19
CA ARG A 178 12.55 -9.11 -2.28
C ARG A 178 12.20 -9.92 -1.03
N ALA A 179 10.97 -9.77 -0.53
CA ALA A 179 10.45 -10.57 0.59
C ALA A 179 9.99 -11.99 0.16
N LYS A 180 10.07 -12.35 -1.14
CA LYS A 180 9.60 -13.62 -1.72
C LYS A 180 8.08 -13.81 -1.57
N VAL A 181 7.34 -12.73 -1.49
CA VAL A 181 5.87 -12.64 -1.48
C VAL A 181 5.39 -12.44 -2.91
N GLN A 182 4.20 -12.95 -3.27
CA GLN A 182 3.63 -12.84 -4.61
C GLN A 182 3.04 -11.43 -4.82
N PRO A 183 3.60 -10.58 -5.71
CA PRO A 183 3.07 -9.23 -5.88
C PRO A 183 1.86 -9.23 -6.82
N ILE A 184 0.80 -8.55 -6.41
CA ILE A 184 -0.35 -8.15 -7.24
C ILE A 184 -0.37 -6.62 -7.24
N ALA A 185 -0.60 -6.01 -8.39
CA ALA A 185 -0.54 -4.57 -8.50
C ALA A 185 -1.89 -3.95 -8.91
N PHE A 186 -2.12 -2.71 -8.46
CA PHE A 186 -3.24 -1.88 -8.88
C PHE A 186 -2.76 -0.69 -9.71
N ARG A 187 -3.50 -0.37 -10.79
CA ARG A 187 -3.27 0.84 -11.60
C ARG A 187 -3.76 2.11 -10.92
N SER A 188 -4.47 2.00 -9.80
CA SER A 188 -4.98 3.15 -9.01
C SER A 188 -3.88 4.12 -8.57
N GLY A 189 -2.63 3.67 -8.49
CA GLY A 189 -1.46 4.52 -8.27
C GLY A 189 -1.09 5.44 -9.45
N GLY A 190 -1.71 5.24 -10.62
CA GLY A 190 -1.41 6.01 -11.83
C GLY A 190 -0.22 5.48 -12.63
N TRP A 191 0.30 4.31 -12.30
CA TRP A 191 1.38 3.65 -13.01
C TRP A 191 0.86 2.80 -14.17
N LYS A 192 1.70 2.61 -15.22
CA LYS A 192 1.40 1.75 -16.34
C LYS A 192 1.85 0.31 -16.04
N ASP A 193 1.32 -0.66 -16.77
CA ASP A 193 1.69 -2.08 -16.62
C ASP A 193 3.20 -2.30 -16.80
N GLU A 194 3.84 -1.50 -17.65
CA GLU A 194 5.28 -1.57 -17.88
C GLU A 194 6.09 -1.20 -16.63
N ASP A 195 5.57 -0.30 -15.81
CA ASP A 195 6.20 0.14 -14.55
C ASP A 195 5.95 -0.87 -13.42
N LEU A 196 4.83 -1.61 -13.50
CA LEU A 196 4.42 -2.63 -12.53
C LEU A 196 4.95 -4.03 -12.86
N LYS A 197 5.94 -4.12 -13.74
CA LYS A 197 6.59 -5.40 -14.11
C LYS A 197 7.09 -6.16 -12.89
N GLY A 198 6.72 -7.44 -12.84
CA GLY A 198 7.05 -8.35 -11.74
C GLY A 198 5.84 -8.65 -10.85
N ALA A 199 4.74 -7.91 -10.97
CA ALA A 199 3.45 -8.36 -10.46
C ALA A 199 2.98 -9.60 -11.23
N ILE A 200 2.40 -10.56 -10.51
CA ILE A 200 1.83 -11.78 -11.12
C ILE A 200 0.48 -11.49 -11.77
N GLU A 201 -0.22 -10.48 -11.29
CA GLU A 201 -1.50 -9.99 -11.81
C GLU A 201 -1.58 -8.47 -11.61
N ILE A 202 -2.29 -7.77 -12.51
CA ILE A 202 -2.50 -6.33 -12.46
C ILE A 202 -3.99 -6.05 -12.68
N TYR A 203 -4.60 -5.27 -11.77
CA TYR A 203 -6.00 -4.85 -11.81
C TYR A 203 -6.11 -3.33 -11.80
N ASP A 204 -7.27 -2.78 -12.18
CA ASP A 204 -7.48 -1.32 -12.14
C ASP A 204 -7.56 -0.79 -10.70
N GLY A 205 -8.00 -1.64 -9.76
CA GLY A 205 -8.12 -1.32 -8.35
C GLY A 205 -8.93 -2.37 -7.58
N PRO A 206 -9.30 -2.06 -6.31
CA PRO A 206 -9.99 -3.04 -5.46
C PRO A 206 -11.30 -3.57 -6.03
N LEU A 207 -12.09 -2.72 -6.72
CA LEU A 207 -13.36 -3.14 -7.31
C LEU A 207 -13.14 -4.12 -8.46
N ASP A 208 -12.15 -3.86 -9.30
CA ASP A 208 -11.82 -4.75 -10.43
C ASP A 208 -11.36 -6.13 -9.93
N LEU A 209 -10.45 -6.16 -8.95
CA LEU A 209 -10.05 -7.42 -8.32
C LEU A 209 -11.24 -8.15 -7.67
N LEU A 210 -12.12 -7.43 -6.98
CA LEU A 210 -13.31 -8.02 -6.37
C LEU A 210 -14.22 -8.68 -7.41
N GLN A 211 -14.36 -8.07 -8.58
CA GLN A 211 -15.19 -8.59 -9.68
C GLN A 211 -14.57 -9.82 -10.35
N HIS A 212 -13.27 -9.98 -10.29
CA HIS A 212 -12.50 -11.08 -10.89
C HIS A 212 -11.88 -12.02 -9.84
N LEU A 213 -12.35 -11.96 -8.59
CA LEU A 213 -11.74 -12.68 -7.47
C LEU A 213 -11.64 -14.18 -7.70
N ASP A 214 -12.67 -14.78 -8.29
CA ASP A 214 -12.75 -16.24 -8.55
C ASP A 214 -11.69 -16.70 -9.59
N GLU A 215 -11.16 -15.78 -10.40
CA GLU A 215 -10.17 -16.05 -11.45
C GLU A 215 -8.75 -15.65 -11.01
N SER A 216 -8.61 -14.97 -9.87
CA SER A 216 -7.36 -14.42 -9.36
C SER A 216 -6.49 -15.46 -8.66
N ALA A 217 -5.20 -15.15 -8.52
CA ALA A 217 -4.27 -15.97 -7.75
C ALA A 217 -4.63 -16.10 -6.27
N ILE A 218 -5.43 -15.15 -5.74
CA ILE A 218 -5.92 -15.17 -4.36
C ILE A 218 -7.34 -15.74 -4.22
N ALA A 219 -7.86 -16.36 -5.28
CA ALA A 219 -9.15 -17.04 -5.23
C ALA A 219 -9.18 -18.07 -4.08
N PRO A 220 -10.30 -18.17 -3.32
CA PRO A 220 -10.44 -19.15 -2.27
C PRO A 220 -10.20 -20.58 -2.76
N ALA A 221 -9.56 -21.40 -1.94
CA ALA A 221 -9.22 -22.78 -2.31
C ALA A 221 -10.45 -23.61 -2.78
N ALA A 222 -11.65 -23.28 -2.29
CA ALA A 222 -12.91 -23.89 -2.72
C ALA A 222 -13.21 -23.70 -4.22
N PHE A 223 -12.77 -22.58 -4.81
CA PHE A 223 -12.95 -22.27 -6.24
C PHE A 223 -11.84 -22.85 -7.12
N GLN A 224 -10.64 -23.00 -6.59
CA GLN A 224 -9.51 -23.59 -7.32
C GLN A 224 -9.71 -25.09 -7.63
N THR A 225 -10.55 -25.78 -6.86
CA THR A 225 -10.77 -27.23 -7.00
C THR A 225 -12.05 -27.61 -7.76
N SER A 226 -13.00 -26.69 -7.94
CA SER A 226 -14.35 -27.08 -8.41
C SER A 226 -14.66 -26.72 -9.86
N GLY A 227 -13.91 -25.85 -10.53
CA GLY A 227 -14.24 -25.41 -11.90
C GLY A 227 -15.66 -24.79 -12.04
N VAL A 228 -16.34 -24.52 -10.91
CA VAL A 228 -17.73 -24.05 -10.87
C VAL A 228 -17.73 -22.52 -10.81
N ARG A 229 -18.11 -21.89 -11.91
CA ARG A 229 -18.39 -20.45 -11.97
C ARG A 229 -19.61 -20.13 -11.12
N ARG A 230 -19.51 -19.16 -10.20
CA ARG A 230 -20.71 -18.57 -9.56
C ARG A 230 -21.59 -17.96 -10.66
N ALA A 231 -22.84 -18.45 -10.76
CA ALA A 231 -23.82 -17.77 -11.57
C ALA A 231 -24.08 -16.38 -11.00
N ARG A 232 -23.96 -15.37 -11.85
CA ARG A 232 -24.29 -13.98 -11.51
C ARG A 232 -25.78 -13.91 -11.22
N GLY A 233 -26.15 -13.61 -9.97
CA GLY A 233 -27.48 -13.17 -9.58
C GLY A 233 -27.51 -11.65 -9.50
#